data_e26c813bf03968edeb964667f63919d8
#
_entry.id   e26c813bf03968edeb964667f63919d8
#
_cell.length_a   1.000
_cell.length_b   1.000
_cell.length_c   1.000
_cell.angle_alpha   90.00
_cell.angle_beta   90.00
_cell.angle_gamma   90.00
#
_symmetry.space_group_name_H-M   'P 1'
#
loop_
_entity.id
_entity.type
_entity.pdbx_description
1 polymer ?
#
loop_
_entity_poly.entity_id
_entity_poly.type
_entity_poly.pdbx_seq_one_letter_code
_entity_poly.pdbx_strand_id
1 'polypeptide(L)'
;MTSPADRGDREADAGGPDALRRRIADDAARRVVAGSDARRAVFRAARHVAHGWVPDDQLPTTDEVRDGATRRLDPARAVAHVVGDRFDRIGALVGLLATVRQNPAIHPEGDALEHALQVFDLVHTERPFDEELLTAALAHEVGRAIDRDDVVAAGLDALGDLVTPRTRWFIESLGAAAAYRDRTLGHRARQRLEAHPDFEDVLLLAEADRNGRIRGYAAPTLDEAMAILRALDQEDDGEAVGDGDDTGRTP
;
A
#
# COMPACT_ATOMS: atom_id res chain seq x y z
N MET A 1 -41.58 23.03 36.15
CA MET A 1 -41.27 21.68 36.69
C MET A 1 -41.02 20.80 35.48
N THR A 2 -39.82 20.73 35.02
CA THR A 2 -39.39 19.88 33.90
C THR A 2 -38.58 18.72 34.46
N SER A 3 -39.05 17.52 34.15
CA SER A 3 -38.58 16.21 34.66
C SER A 3 -37.14 15.91 34.16
N PRO A 4 -36.25 15.36 35.00
CA PRO A 4 -34.90 14.96 34.63
C PRO A 4 -34.87 13.47 34.28
N ALA A 5 -35.32 13.10 33.08
CA ALA A 5 -35.35 11.70 32.65
C ALA A 5 -34.94 11.49 31.18
N ASP A 6 -33.93 12.25 30.66
CA ASP A 6 -33.45 12.00 29.30
C ASP A 6 -31.94 12.26 29.13
N ARG A 7 -31.12 11.85 30.08
CA ARG A 7 -29.66 11.92 29.98
C ARG A 7 -28.93 10.60 30.24
N GLY A 8 -29.68 9.48 30.43
CA GLY A 8 -29.12 8.18 30.84
C GLY A 8 -28.73 7.23 29.69
N ASP A 9 -29.27 7.38 28.48
CA ASP A 9 -29.23 6.31 27.48
C ASP A 9 -28.14 6.45 26.37
N ARG A 10 -27.31 7.50 26.41
CA ARG A 10 -26.24 7.69 25.39
C ARG A 10 -24.83 7.30 25.84
N GLU A 11 -24.58 7.05 27.11
CA GLU A 11 -23.27 6.62 27.62
C GLU A 11 -23.14 5.10 27.84
N ALA A 12 -24.24 4.36 27.79
CA ALA A 12 -24.25 2.89 28.05
C ALA A 12 -23.78 2.04 26.86
N ASP A 13 -23.71 2.59 25.63
CA ASP A 13 -23.39 1.79 24.43
C ASP A 13 -21.87 1.77 24.09
N ALA A 14 -21.05 2.56 24.73
CA ALA A 14 -19.60 2.62 24.49
C ALA A 14 -18.79 1.58 25.31
N GLY A 15 -19.38 0.84 26.21
CA GLY A 15 -18.71 -0.04 27.17
C GLY A 15 -19.33 -1.42 27.41
N GLY A 16 -20.34 -1.82 26.64
CA GLY A 16 -20.98 -3.13 26.79
C GLY A 16 -20.06 -4.32 26.43
N PRO A 17 -20.42 -5.56 26.86
CA PRO A 17 -19.66 -6.78 26.58
C PRO A 17 -19.32 -6.95 25.10
N ASP A 18 -20.21 -6.60 24.20
CA ASP A 18 -20.02 -6.68 22.75
C ASP A 18 -19.00 -5.65 22.22
N ALA A 19 -18.97 -4.47 22.82
CA ALA A 19 -17.98 -3.45 22.46
C ALA A 19 -16.58 -3.86 22.94
N LEU A 20 -16.46 -4.44 24.13
CA LEU A 20 -15.22 -5.00 24.65
C LEU A 20 -14.73 -6.15 23.76
N ARG A 21 -15.62 -7.10 23.43
CA ARG A 21 -15.33 -8.23 22.54
C ARG A 21 -14.81 -7.76 21.18
N ARG A 22 -15.47 -6.76 20.55
CA ARG A 22 -15.01 -6.17 19.27
C ARG A 22 -13.63 -5.56 19.39
N ARG A 23 -13.34 -4.80 20.45
CA ARG A 23 -12.02 -4.20 20.69
C ARG A 23 -10.94 -5.25 20.88
N ILE A 24 -11.24 -6.35 21.59
CA ILE A 24 -10.31 -7.47 21.76
C ILE A 24 -10.08 -8.17 20.41
N ALA A 25 -11.13 -8.43 19.64
CA ALA A 25 -11.03 -9.04 18.32
C ALA A 25 -10.15 -8.21 17.37
N ASP A 26 -10.31 -6.91 17.42
CA ASP A 26 -9.58 -5.94 16.59
C ASP A 26 -8.10 -5.89 16.95
N ASP A 27 -7.76 -5.84 18.24
CA ASP A 27 -6.35 -5.88 18.69
C ASP A 27 -5.72 -7.25 18.43
N ALA A 28 -6.48 -8.36 18.60
CA ALA A 28 -6.00 -9.69 18.28
C ALA A 28 -5.75 -9.87 16.79
N ALA A 29 -6.64 -9.36 15.92
CA ALA A 29 -6.45 -9.40 14.48
C ALA A 29 -5.17 -8.66 14.04
N ARG A 30 -4.89 -7.47 14.59
CA ARG A 30 -3.62 -6.77 14.34
C ARG A 30 -2.40 -7.60 14.72
N ARG A 31 -2.48 -8.35 15.83
CA ARG A 31 -1.38 -9.23 16.28
C ARG A 31 -1.19 -10.44 15.38
N VAL A 32 -2.28 -10.98 14.81
CA VAL A 32 -2.21 -12.08 13.83
C VAL A 32 -1.58 -11.59 12.53
N VAL A 33 -1.97 -10.42 12.04
CA VAL A 33 -1.31 -9.77 10.89
C VAL A 33 0.19 -9.58 11.13
N ALA A 34 0.58 -9.24 12.37
CA ALA A 34 1.98 -9.13 12.79
C ALA A 34 2.67 -10.49 13.08
N GLY A 35 2.09 -11.63 12.66
CA GLY A 35 2.68 -12.96 12.76
C GLY A 35 2.43 -13.69 14.08
N SER A 36 1.48 -13.24 14.92
CA SER A 36 1.11 -13.98 16.14
C SER A 36 0.13 -15.11 15.85
N ASP A 37 0.27 -16.23 16.53
CA ASP A 37 -0.77 -17.26 16.57
C ASP A 37 -2.09 -16.70 17.09
N ALA A 38 -3.23 -17.05 16.44
CA ALA A 38 -4.55 -16.46 16.73
C ALA A 38 -4.97 -16.65 18.20
N ARG A 39 -4.73 -17.84 18.77
CA ARG A 39 -5.09 -18.12 20.18
C ARG A 39 -4.26 -17.27 21.14
N ARG A 40 -2.94 -17.14 20.89
CA ARG A 40 -2.06 -16.26 21.69
C ARG A 40 -2.43 -14.80 21.52
N ALA A 41 -2.85 -14.41 20.30
CA ALA A 41 -3.29 -13.04 20.01
C ALA A 41 -4.53 -12.66 20.83
N VAL A 42 -5.55 -13.54 20.93
CA VAL A 42 -6.73 -13.32 21.75
C VAL A 42 -6.35 -13.03 23.22
N PHE A 43 -5.54 -13.90 23.85
CA PHE A 43 -5.16 -13.70 25.25
C PHE A 43 -4.34 -12.43 25.49
N ARG A 44 -3.42 -12.09 24.57
CA ARG A 44 -2.63 -10.86 24.67
C ARG A 44 -3.49 -9.63 24.47
N ALA A 45 -4.43 -9.68 23.52
CA ALA A 45 -5.38 -8.60 23.26
C ALA A 45 -6.32 -8.38 24.43
N ALA A 46 -6.89 -9.45 25.03
CA ALA A 46 -7.74 -9.36 26.20
C ALA A 46 -7.03 -8.66 27.36
N ARG A 47 -5.78 -9.06 27.67
CA ARG A 47 -4.98 -8.42 28.72
C ARG A 47 -4.66 -6.95 28.41
N HIS A 48 -4.43 -6.60 27.16
CA HIS A 48 -4.09 -5.25 26.73
C HIS A 48 -5.31 -4.32 26.76
N VAL A 49 -6.49 -4.82 26.31
CA VAL A 49 -7.70 -3.99 26.11
C VAL A 49 -8.50 -3.87 27.41
N ALA A 50 -8.65 -4.97 28.14
CA ALA A 50 -9.51 -5.01 29.34
C ALA A 50 -8.78 -4.66 30.63
N HIS A 51 -7.45 -4.68 30.66
CA HIS A 51 -6.62 -4.49 31.86
C HIS A 51 -6.97 -5.42 33.04
N GLY A 52 -7.75 -6.50 32.80
CA GLY A 52 -8.24 -7.42 33.81
C GLY A 52 -8.63 -8.79 33.23
N TRP A 53 -9.31 -9.59 34.05
CA TRP A 53 -9.87 -10.88 33.63
C TRP A 53 -11.10 -10.66 32.74
N VAL A 54 -11.19 -11.41 31.64
CA VAL A 54 -12.36 -11.43 30.74
C VAL A 54 -12.92 -12.84 30.71
N PRO A 55 -14.22 -13.03 30.90
CA PRO A 55 -14.88 -14.33 30.78
C PRO A 55 -14.68 -14.94 29.38
N ASP A 56 -14.56 -16.26 29.29
CA ASP A 56 -14.29 -16.95 28.02
C ASP A 56 -15.40 -16.74 26.98
N ASP A 57 -16.65 -16.59 27.42
CA ASP A 57 -17.81 -16.28 26.55
C ASP A 57 -17.81 -14.86 25.98
N GLN A 58 -17.03 -13.97 26.56
CA GLN A 58 -16.81 -12.61 26.07
C GLN A 58 -15.53 -12.47 25.23
N LEU A 59 -14.73 -13.51 25.13
CA LEU A 59 -13.56 -13.51 24.24
C LEU A 59 -13.99 -13.76 22.79
N PRO A 60 -13.35 -13.13 21.81
CA PRO A 60 -13.55 -13.48 20.41
C PRO A 60 -13.01 -14.89 20.13
N THR A 61 -13.67 -15.59 19.24
CA THR A 61 -13.18 -16.88 18.75
C THR A 61 -11.94 -16.68 17.88
N THR A 62 -11.13 -17.74 17.74
CA THR A 62 -9.96 -17.70 16.85
C THR A 62 -10.35 -17.49 15.38
N ASP A 63 -11.55 -17.91 14.98
CA ASP A 63 -12.05 -17.75 13.63
C ASP A 63 -12.49 -16.30 13.39
N GLU A 64 -13.19 -15.67 14.32
CA GLU A 64 -13.48 -14.22 14.27
C GLU A 64 -12.21 -13.37 14.14
N VAL A 65 -11.16 -13.77 14.86
CA VAL A 65 -9.85 -13.08 14.81
C VAL A 65 -9.14 -13.33 13.49
N ARG A 66 -9.16 -14.55 12.97
CA ARG A 66 -8.59 -14.87 11.64
C ARG A 66 -9.34 -14.15 10.53
N ASP A 67 -10.67 -14.12 10.57
CA ASP A 67 -11.49 -13.37 9.63
C ASP A 67 -11.20 -11.86 9.70
N GLY A 68 -11.01 -11.34 10.91
CA GLY A 68 -10.58 -9.96 11.13
C GLY A 68 -9.19 -9.68 10.58
N ALA A 69 -8.25 -10.62 10.72
CA ALA A 69 -6.90 -10.52 10.16
C ALA A 69 -6.94 -10.61 8.62
N THR A 70 -7.69 -11.57 8.07
CA THR A 70 -7.88 -11.71 6.62
C THR A 70 -8.49 -10.45 6.01
N ARG A 71 -9.52 -9.87 6.66
CA ARG A 71 -10.09 -8.59 6.21
C ARG A 71 -9.08 -7.44 6.21
N ARG A 72 -8.12 -7.44 7.12
CA ARG A 72 -7.05 -6.43 7.18
C ARG A 72 -5.96 -6.64 6.16
N LEU A 73 -5.73 -7.89 5.74
CA LEU A 73 -4.76 -8.30 4.74
C LEU A 73 -5.37 -8.42 3.35
N ASP A 74 -6.69 -8.33 3.21
CA ASP A 74 -7.38 -8.38 1.94
C ASP A 74 -7.39 -6.98 1.29
N PRO A 75 -6.51 -6.72 0.33
CA PRO A 75 -6.40 -5.42 -0.30
C PRO A 75 -7.65 -5.07 -1.11
N ALA A 76 -8.34 -6.06 -1.66
CA ALA A 76 -9.62 -5.85 -2.34
C ALA A 76 -10.65 -5.25 -1.37
N ARG A 77 -10.64 -5.64 -0.10
CA ARG A 77 -11.49 -5.05 0.94
C ARG A 77 -11.00 -3.70 1.44
N ALA A 78 -9.69 -3.49 1.52
CA ALA A 78 -9.13 -2.17 1.85
C ALA A 78 -9.55 -1.14 0.79
N VAL A 79 -9.52 -1.53 -0.49
CA VAL A 79 -9.89 -0.69 -1.63
C VAL A 79 -11.40 -0.60 -1.85
N ALA A 80 -12.18 -1.65 -1.54
CA ALA A 80 -13.63 -1.69 -1.78
C ALA A 80 -14.43 -0.63 -1.01
N HIS A 81 -13.87 -0.11 0.08
CA HIS A 81 -14.50 0.94 0.90
C HIS A 81 -13.98 2.34 0.60
N VAL A 82 -12.97 2.47 -0.24
CA VAL A 82 -12.44 3.77 -0.64
C VAL A 82 -13.32 4.35 -1.74
N VAL A 83 -14.00 5.44 -1.39
CA VAL A 83 -14.82 6.24 -2.33
C VAL A 83 -13.90 7.32 -2.89
N GLY A 84 -13.66 7.29 -4.20
CA GLY A 84 -12.79 8.27 -4.85
C GLY A 84 -12.28 7.78 -6.19
N ASP A 85 -11.25 8.45 -6.70
CA ASP A 85 -10.59 8.13 -7.95
C ASP A 85 -9.62 6.92 -7.83
N ARG A 86 -8.89 6.62 -8.92
CA ARG A 86 -7.89 5.54 -8.93
C ARG A 86 -6.77 5.78 -7.92
N PHE A 87 -6.38 7.04 -7.71
CA PHE A 87 -5.29 7.40 -6.80
C PHE A 87 -5.68 7.27 -5.33
N ASP A 88 -6.95 7.51 -4.97
CA ASP A 88 -7.44 7.22 -3.62
C ASP A 88 -7.30 5.74 -3.27
N ARG A 89 -7.58 4.87 -4.26
CA ARG A 89 -7.45 3.41 -4.11
C ARG A 89 -5.99 2.96 -4.07
N ILE A 90 -5.14 3.49 -4.96
CA ILE A 90 -3.69 3.24 -4.95
C ILE A 90 -3.10 3.70 -3.61
N GLY A 91 -3.43 4.91 -3.15
CA GLY A 91 -2.99 5.45 -1.87
C GLY A 91 -3.40 4.57 -0.68
N ALA A 92 -4.62 4.02 -0.70
CA ALA A 92 -5.08 3.09 0.32
C ALA A 92 -4.25 1.78 0.34
N LEU A 93 -3.89 1.24 -0.82
CA LEU A 93 -3.03 0.06 -0.93
C LEU A 93 -1.60 0.34 -0.47
N VAL A 94 -1.01 1.44 -0.93
CA VAL A 94 0.33 1.88 -0.53
C VAL A 94 0.39 2.16 0.97
N GLY A 95 -0.65 2.77 1.53
CA GLY A 95 -0.75 3.04 2.97
C GLY A 95 -0.66 1.79 3.86
N LEU A 96 -0.99 0.59 3.33
CA LEU A 96 -0.80 -0.68 4.04
C LEU A 96 0.67 -0.95 4.35
N LEU A 97 1.61 -0.43 3.56
CA LEU A 97 3.05 -0.59 3.72
C LEU A 97 3.56 -0.03 5.04
N ALA A 98 2.91 0.97 5.64
CA ALA A 98 3.22 1.48 6.98
C ALA A 98 3.16 0.40 8.07
N THR A 99 2.45 -0.71 7.82
CA THR A 99 2.36 -1.85 8.75
C THR A 99 3.47 -2.89 8.54
N VAL A 100 4.22 -2.77 7.44
CA VAL A 100 5.25 -3.73 7.04
C VAL A 100 6.62 -3.28 7.54
N ARG A 101 7.03 -3.81 8.68
CA ARG A 101 8.38 -3.57 9.19
C ARG A 101 9.39 -4.41 8.42
N GLN A 102 10.47 -3.77 8.02
CA GLN A 102 11.57 -4.38 7.31
C GLN A 102 12.77 -4.64 8.25
N ASN A 103 13.75 -5.43 7.78
CA ASN A 103 14.98 -5.69 8.56
C ASN A 103 15.83 -4.42 8.64
N PRO A 104 16.05 -3.81 9.82
CA PRO A 104 16.76 -2.55 9.94
C PRO A 104 18.25 -2.61 9.54
N ALA A 105 18.81 -3.81 9.37
CA ALA A 105 20.17 -3.97 8.86
C ALA A 105 20.27 -3.79 7.33
N ILE A 106 19.15 -3.99 6.62
CA ILE A 106 19.05 -3.87 5.15
C ILE A 106 18.23 -2.64 4.78
N HIS A 107 17.23 -2.33 5.59
CA HIS A 107 16.28 -1.24 5.44
C HIS A 107 16.33 -0.33 6.68
N PRO A 108 17.37 0.50 6.80
CA PRO A 108 17.53 1.39 7.95
C PRO A 108 16.50 2.53 8.00
N GLU A 109 15.76 2.76 6.92
CA GLU A 109 14.68 3.74 6.81
C GLU A 109 13.51 3.42 7.73
N GLY A 110 13.17 2.14 7.95
CA GLY A 110 12.17 1.74 8.93
C GLY A 110 11.12 0.77 8.41
N ASP A 111 10.05 1.26 7.77
CA ASP A 111 8.99 0.44 7.19
C ASP A 111 8.98 0.52 5.65
N ALA A 112 8.13 -0.32 5.04
CA ALA A 112 8.07 -0.38 3.58
C ALA A 112 7.43 0.87 2.95
N LEU A 113 6.64 1.64 3.69
CA LEU A 113 6.09 2.90 3.19
C LEU A 113 7.18 3.97 3.08
N GLU A 114 8.01 4.13 4.12
CA GLU A 114 9.14 5.06 4.05
C GLU A 114 10.08 4.72 2.89
N HIS A 115 10.34 3.42 2.66
CA HIS A 115 11.10 2.98 1.51
C HIS A 115 10.46 3.39 0.18
N ALA A 116 9.18 3.06 -0.02
CA ALA A 116 8.45 3.37 -1.25
C ALA A 116 8.42 4.88 -1.55
N LEU A 117 8.25 5.71 -0.52
CA LEU A 117 8.28 7.17 -0.66
C LEU A 117 9.66 7.71 -1.03
N GLN A 118 10.74 7.12 -0.50
CA GLN A 118 12.09 7.48 -0.92
C GLN A 118 12.36 7.09 -2.38
N VAL A 119 11.94 5.89 -2.80
CA VAL A 119 12.06 5.44 -4.19
C VAL A 119 11.28 6.37 -5.13
N PHE A 120 10.05 6.73 -4.74
CA PHE A 120 9.24 7.71 -5.47
C PHE A 120 9.97 9.04 -5.66
N ASP A 121 10.53 9.61 -4.60
CA ASP A 121 11.21 10.92 -4.65
C ASP A 121 12.47 10.89 -5.52
N LEU A 122 13.25 9.80 -5.44
CA LEU A 122 14.42 9.60 -6.29
C LEU A 122 14.04 9.49 -7.76
N VAL A 123 12.99 8.77 -8.11
CA VAL A 123 12.48 8.67 -9.47
C VAL A 123 11.89 10.00 -9.94
N HIS A 124 11.12 10.69 -9.09
CA HIS A 124 10.53 11.99 -9.39
C HIS A 124 11.60 13.06 -9.72
N THR A 125 12.73 13.02 -9.04
CA THR A 125 13.86 13.92 -9.35
C THR A 125 14.38 13.75 -10.77
N GLU A 126 14.42 12.53 -11.31
CA GLU A 126 14.97 12.20 -12.63
C GLU A 126 13.90 12.19 -13.75
N ARG A 127 12.66 11.87 -13.40
CA ARG A 127 11.51 11.73 -14.31
C ARG A 127 10.26 12.41 -13.72
N PRO A 128 10.25 13.74 -13.60
CA PRO A 128 9.19 14.46 -12.89
C PRO A 128 7.82 14.41 -13.57
N PHE A 129 7.74 14.04 -14.84
CA PHE A 129 6.51 14.04 -15.64
C PHE A 129 6.05 12.64 -16.06
N ASP A 130 6.69 11.57 -15.59
CA ASP A 130 6.31 10.19 -15.93
C ASP A 130 5.42 9.59 -14.83
N GLU A 131 4.11 9.84 -14.94
CA GLU A 131 3.11 9.37 -13.97
C GLU A 131 3.16 7.85 -13.78
N GLU A 132 3.28 7.08 -14.87
CA GLU A 132 3.26 5.62 -14.83
C GLU A 132 4.48 5.03 -14.12
N LEU A 133 5.67 5.60 -14.36
CA LEU A 133 6.90 5.21 -13.69
C LEU A 133 6.88 5.61 -12.21
N LEU A 134 6.37 6.80 -11.90
CA LEU A 134 6.20 7.27 -10.52
C LEU A 134 5.20 6.42 -9.74
N THR A 135 4.09 6.03 -10.38
CA THR A 135 3.14 5.09 -9.79
C THR A 135 3.80 3.72 -9.52
N ALA A 136 4.62 3.22 -10.46
CA ALA A 136 5.38 1.99 -10.24
C ALA A 136 6.36 2.13 -9.07
N ALA A 137 7.08 3.25 -8.98
CA ALA A 137 8.02 3.53 -7.90
C ALA A 137 7.35 3.51 -6.52
N LEU A 138 6.13 4.04 -6.42
CA LEU A 138 5.39 4.09 -5.17
C LEU A 138 4.74 2.75 -4.81
N ALA A 139 4.26 1.99 -5.79
CA ALA A 139 3.43 0.81 -5.58
C ALA A 139 4.17 -0.54 -5.65
N HIS A 140 5.47 -0.56 -6.03
CA HIS A 140 6.20 -1.82 -6.32
C HIS A 140 6.25 -2.81 -5.14
N GLU A 141 6.16 -2.35 -3.92
CA GLU A 141 6.20 -3.19 -2.72
C GLU A 141 4.82 -3.48 -2.09
N VAL A 142 3.70 -3.03 -2.69
CA VAL A 142 2.33 -3.23 -2.13
C VAL A 142 2.06 -4.68 -1.75
N GLY A 143 2.54 -5.63 -2.55
CA GLY A 143 2.37 -7.05 -2.25
C GLY A 143 3.01 -7.52 -0.94
N ARG A 144 4.00 -6.80 -0.39
CA ARG A 144 4.60 -7.15 0.93
C ARG A 144 3.59 -7.09 2.08
N ALA A 145 2.56 -6.27 1.94
CA ALA A 145 1.47 -6.18 2.92
C ALA A 145 0.44 -7.31 2.76
N ILE A 146 0.50 -8.07 1.67
CA ILE A 146 -0.51 -9.06 1.25
C ILE A 146 0.07 -10.47 1.34
N ASP A 147 1.07 -10.76 0.53
CA ASP A 147 1.76 -12.05 0.47
C ASP A 147 3.26 -11.82 0.36
N ARG A 148 4.00 -12.32 1.36
CA ARG A 148 5.47 -12.18 1.40
C ARG A 148 6.20 -13.21 0.55
N ASP A 149 5.52 -14.28 0.15
CA ASP A 149 6.11 -15.36 -0.64
C ASP A 149 6.05 -15.02 -2.14
N ASP A 150 5.02 -14.26 -2.57
CA ASP A 150 4.89 -13.77 -3.95
C ASP A 150 4.46 -12.28 -3.99
N VAL A 151 5.39 -11.42 -3.61
CA VAL A 151 5.16 -9.97 -3.49
C VAL A 151 4.70 -9.35 -4.81
N VAL A 152 5.32 -9.73 -5.94
CA VAL A 152 5.01 -9.13 -7.24
C VAL A 152 3.61 -9.50 -7.70
N ALA A 153 3.27 -10.80 -7.70
CA ALA A 153 1.94 -11.24 -8.13
C ALA A 153 0.84 -10.69 -7.21
N ALA A 154 1.03 -10.79 -5.88
CA ALA A 154 0.04 -10.27 -4.92
C ALA A 154 -0.17 -8.75 -5.05
N GLY A 155 0.89 -7.99 -5.28
CA GLY A 155 0.81 -6.55 -5.51
C GLY A 155 0.05 -6.21 -6.80
N LEU A 156 0.38 -6.89 -7.88
CA LEU A 156 -0.26 -6.66 -9.18
C LEU A 156 -1.73 -7.11 -9.23
N ASP A 157 -2.07 -8.20 -8.52
CA ASP A 157 -3.47 -8.62 -8.37
C ASP A 157 -4.28 -7.59 -7.59
N ALA A 158 -3.70 -7.00 -6.55
CA ALA A 158 -4.35 -5.98 -5.75
C ALA A 158 -4.52 -4.65 -6.50
N LEU A 159 -3.51 -4.25 -7.27
CA LEU A 159 -3.55 -3.06 -8.12
C LEU A 159 -4.53 -3.22 -9.29
N GLY A 160 -4.67 -4.42 -9.84
CA GLY A 160 -5.65 -4.73 -10.90
C GLY A 160 -5.66 -3.70 -12.02
N ASP A 161 -6.85 -3.15 -12.28
CA ASP A 161 -7.09 -2.15 -13.33
C ASP A 161 -6.76 -0.70 -12.87
N LEU A 162 -6.25 -0.52 -11.66
CA LEU A 162 -5.85 0.81 -11.16
C LEU A 162 -4.58 1.31 -11.81
N VAL A 163 -3.78 0.43 -12.39
CA VAL A 163 -2.50 0.73 -13.04
C VAL A 163 -2.49 0.31 -14.50
N THR A 164 -1.76 1.05 -15.31
CA THR A 164 -1.61 0.80 -16.73
C THR A 164 -0.76 -0.44 -17.03
N PRO A 165 -0.78 -0.97 -18.26
CA PRO A 165 0.13 -2.04 -18.67
C PRO A 165 1.62 -1.65 -18.54
N ARG A 166 1.99 -0.37 -18.75
CA ARG A 166 3.36 0.12 -18.61
C ARG A 166 3.80 0.16 -17.16
N THR A 167 2.97 0.69 -16.24
CA THR A 167 3.22 0.64 -14.78
C THR A 167 3.38 -0.81 -14.30
N ARG A 168 2.51 -1.71 -14.75
CA ARG A 168 2.60 -3.15 -14.44
C ARG A 168 3.92 -3.74 -14.89
N TRP A 169 4.35 -3.43 -16.12
CA TRP A 169 5.62 -3.93 -16.66
C TRP A 169 6.81 -3.47 -15.82
N PHE A 170 6.85 -2.23 -15.35
CA PHE A 170 7.90 -1.75 -14.46
C PHE A 170 7.99 -2.58 -13.18
N ILE A 171 6.85 -2.84 -12.52
CA ILE A 171 6.80 -3.62 -11.29
C ILE A 171 7.26 -5.07 -11.54
N GLU A 172 6.80 -5.70 -12.61
CA GLU A 172 7.20 -7.07 -12.99
C GLU A 172 8.69 -7.17 -13.35
N SER A 173 9.22 -6.15 -13.98
CA SER A 173 10.59 -6.16 -14.51
C SER A 173 11.64 -5.68 -13.50
N LEU A 174 11.24 -5.10 -12.36
CA LEU A 174 12.15 -4.52 -11.37
C LEU A 174 13.20 -5.53 -10.87
N GLY A 175 12.78 -6.77 -10.56
CA GLY A 175 13.69 -7.83 -10.16
C GLY A 175 14.71 -8.22 -11.24
N ALA A 176 14.29 -8.21 -12.50
CA ALA A 176 15.18 -8.47 -13.64
C ALA A 176 16.15 -7.30 -13.85
N ALA A 177 15.71 -6.06 -13.69
CA ALA A 177 16.55 -4.87 -13.78
C ALA A 177 17.61 -4.84 -12.67
N ALA A 178 17.24 -5.19 -11.44
CA ALA A 178 18.19 -5.36 -10.34
C ALA A 178 19.25 -6.45 -10.66
N ALA A 179 18.82 -7.62 -11.12
CA ALA A 179 19.72 -8.71 -11.54
C ALA A 179 20.61 -8.32 -12.74
N TYR A 180 20.12 -7.48 -13.65
CA TYR A 180 20.90 -6.93 -14.77
C TYR A 180 22.05 -6.06 -14.23
N ARG A 181 21.78 -5.15 -13.33
CA ARG A 181 22.79 -4.27 -12.69
C ARG A 181 23.82 -5.08 -11.91
N ASP A 182 23.40 -6.12 -11.21
CA ASP A 182 24.28 -7.02 -10.46
C ASP A 182 25.03 -8.03 -11.36
N ARG A 183 24.79 -8.00 -12.69
CA ARG A 183 25.37 -8.91 -13.69
C ARG A 183 25.05 -10.38 -13.46
N THR A 184 23.93 -10.65 -12.82
CA THR A 184 23.44 -12.01 -12.52
C THR A 184 22.33 -12.46 -13.46
N LEU A 185 21.77 -11.54 -14.27
CA LEU A 185 20.69 -11.86 -15.21
C LEU A 185 21.18 -12.72 -16.37
N GLY A 186 20.48 -13.83 -16.63
CA GLY A 186 20.80 -14.75 -17.72
C GLY A 186 20.62 -14.11 -19.11
N HIS A 187 21.41 -14.57 -20.08
CA HIS A 187 21.53 -13.96 -21.40
C HIS A 187 20.19 -13.69 -22.13
N ARG A 188 19.28 -14.67 -22.15
CA ARG A 188 17.96 -14.51 -22.82
C ARG A 188 17.07 -13.46 -22.15
N ALA A 189 17.08 -13.42 -20.81
CA ALA A 189 16.33 -12.44 -20.05
C ALA A 189 16.92 -11.04 -20.23
N ARG A 190 18.24 -10.95 -20.27
CA ARG A 190 18.98 -9.73 -20.56
C ARG A 190 18.58 -9.14 -21.94
N GLN A 191 18.60 -9.95 -23.00
CA GLN A 191 18.21 -9.51 -24.33
C GLN A 191 16.76 -9.01 -24.40
N ARG A 192 15.82 -9.69 -23.69
CA ARG A 192 14.43 -9.24 -23.64
C ARG A 192 14.28 -7.91 -22.91
N LEU A 193 15.02 -7.73 -21.81
CA LEU A 193 14.99 -6.48 -21.04
C LEU A 193 15.58 -5.32 -21.86
N GLU A 194 16.75 -5.52 -22.48
CA GLU A 194 17.43 -4.53 -23.33
C GLU A 194 16.62 -4.12 -24.58
N ALA A 195 15.76 -5.00 -25.06
CA ALA A 195 14.90 -4.73 -26.23
C ALA A 195 13.62 -3.94 -25.89
N HIS A 196 13.31 -3.72 -24.61
CA HIS A 196 12.10 -2.99 -24.22
C HIS A 196 12.31 -1.48 -24.35
N PRO A 197 11.33 -0.70 -24.86
CA PRO A 197 11.48 0.76 -25.01
C PRO A 197 11.76 1.46 -23.67
N ASP A 198 11.19 0.98 -22.57
CA ASP A 198 11.39 1.55 -21.22
C ASP A 198 12.58 0.94 -20.46
N PHE A 199 13.56 0.38 -21.17
CA PHE A 199 14.71 -0.27 -20.56
C PHE A 199 15.50 0.64 -19.62
N GLU A 200 15.79 1.88 -20.05
CA GLU A 200 16.54 2.83 -19.23
C GLU A 200 15.77 3.25 -17.98
N ASP A 201 14.45 3.39 -18.09
CA ASP A 201 13.60 3.82 -16.98
C ASP A 201 13.40 2.71 -15.94
N VAL A 202 13.33 1.44 -16.34
CA VAL A 202 13.32 0.33 -15.36
C VAL A 202 14.68 0.17 -14.66
N LEU A 203 15.78 0.49 -15.31
CA LEU A 203 17.10 0.54 -14.67
C LEU A 203 17.19 1.69 -13.66
N LEU A 204 16.62 2.85 -13.99
CA LEU A 204 16.51 3.98 -13.08
C LEU A 204 15.68 3.58 -11.83
N LEU A 205 14.53 2.93 -12.04
CA LEU A 205 13.71 2.44 -10.95
C LEU A 205 14.48 1.45 -10.03
N ALA A 206 15.22 0.52 -10.62
CA ALA A 206 16.04 -0.44 -9.87
C ALA A 206 17.19 0.24 -9.10
N GLU A 207 17.72 1.34 -9.63
CA GLU A 207 18.70 2.17 -8.92
C GLU A 207 18.07 2.91 -7.76
N ALA A 208 16.90 3.50 -7.96
CA ALA A 208 16.14 4.19 -6.91
C ALA A 208 15.74 3.24 -5.79
N ASP A 209 15.24 2.02 -6.09
CA ASP A 209 14.94 0.98 -5.11
C ASP A 209 16.16 0.61 -4.24
N ARG A 210 17.33 0.52 -4.86
CA ARG A 210 18.57 0.23 -4.13
C ARG A 210 19.02 1.40 -3.24
N ASN A 211 18.85 2.63 -3.72
CA ASN A 211 19.34 3.86 -3.07
C ASN A 211 18.33 4.43 -2.07
N GLY A 212 17.05 4.09 -2.17
CA GLY A 212 15.95 4.54 -1.30
C GLY A 212 15.96 3.88 0.09
N ARG A 213 17.14 3.74 0.72
CA ARG A 213 17.34 3.07 2.01
C ARG A 213 18.13 3.95 2.97
N ILE A 214 17.73 5.20 3.05
CA ILE A 214 18.42 6.21 3.85
C ILE A 214 17.58 6.51 5.09
N ARG A 215 18.16 6.30 6.26
CA ARG A 215 17.50 6.62 7.52
C ARG A 215 17.32 8.13 7.69
N GLY A 216 16.07 8.54 7.96
CA GLY A 216 15.73 9.95 8.17
C GLY A 216 15.79 10.79 6.89
N TYR A 217 15.66 10.16 5.73
CA TYR A 217 15.48 10.84 4.47
C TYR A 217 14.18 11.67 4.50
N ALA A 218 14.22 12.89 3.99
CA ALA A 218 13.05 13.77 3.93
C ALA A 218 12.24 13.50 2.65
N ALA A 219 11.64 12.30 2.54
CA ALA A 219 10.74 11.97 1.45
C ALA A 219 9.41 12.75 1.55
N PRO A 220 8.67 12.94 0.45
CA PRO A 220 7.31 13.44 0.51
C PRO A 220 6.41 12.52 1.32
N THR A 221 5.35 13.06 1.88
CA THR A 221 4.28 12.27 2.49
C THR A 221 3.49 11.51 1.42
N LEU A 222 2.74 10.47 1.83
CA LEU A 222 1.87 9.75 0.90
C LEU A 222 0.86 10.67 0.22
N ASP A 223 0.28 11.62 0.97
CA ASP A 223 -0.70 12.57 0.43
C ASP A 223 -0.06 13.50 -0.61
N GLU A 224 1.17 13.95 -0.39
CA GLU A 224 1.93 14.77 -1.37
C GLU A 224 2.27 13.96 -2.62
N ALA A 225 2.71 12.72 -2.49
CA ALA A 225 2.97 11.84 -3.62
C ALA A 225 1.69 11.58 -4.45
N MET A 226 0.56 11.31 -3.79
CA MET A 226 -0.73 11.16 -4.47
C MET A 226 -1.21 12.43 -5.16
N ALA A 227 -0.92 13.60 -4.60
CA ALA A 227 -1.26 14.88 -5.22
C ALA A 227 -0.43 15.12 -6.50
N ILE A 228 0.86 14.76 -6.50
CA ILE A 228 1.73 14.84 -7.69
C ILE A 228 1.17 13.93 -8.80
N LEU A 229 0.88 12.65 -8.49
CA LEU A 229 0.35 11.70 -9.47
C LEU A 229 -0.96 12.17 -10.10
N ARG A 230 -1.89 12.74 -9.29
CA ARG A 230 -3.15 13.30 -9.81
C ARG A 230 -2.94 14.49 -10.72
N ALA A 231 -1.99 15.34 -10.40
CA ALA A 231 -1.69 16.52 -11.23
C ALA A 231 -1.19 16.09 -12.61
N LEU A 232 -0.30 15.10 -12.66
CA LEU A 232 0.25 14.57 -13.92
C LEU A 232 -0.83 13.88 -14.78
N ASP A 233 -1.70 13.07 -14.18
CA ASP A 233 -2.82 12.41 -14.87
C ASP A 233 -3.79 13.43 -15.52
N GLN A 234 -4.05 14.55 -14.85
CA GLN A 234 -4.91 15.60 -15.39
C GLN A 234 -4.26 16.39 -16.54
N GLU A 235 -2.94 16.55 -16.52
CA GLU A 235 -2.19 17.19 -17.61
C GLU A 235 -2.22 16.34 -18.86
N ASP A 236 -2.01 15.02 -18.76
CA ASP A 236 -2.08 14.08 -19.89
C ASP A 236 -3.48 14.03 -20.53
N ASP A 237 -4.54 14.01 -19.73
CA ASP A 237 -5.91 14.04 -20.23
C ASP A 237 -6.24 15.38 -20.92
N GLY A 238 -5.63 16.49 -20.50
CA GLY A 238 -5.82 17.82 -21.07
C GLY A 238 -5.16 17.98 -22.46
N GLU A 239 -4.00 17.38 -22.68
CA GLU A 239 -3.30 17.42 -23.97
C GLU A 239 -4.00 16.55 -25.04
N ALA A 240 -4.57 15.42 -24.64
CA ALA A 240 -5.31 14.53 -25.54
C ALA A 240 -6.58 15.15 -26.14
N VAL A 241 -7.19 16.15 -25.51
CA VAL A 241 -8.40 16.84 -25.96
C VAL A 241 -8.12 18.04 -26.87
N GLY A 242 -6.87 18.55 -26.87
CA GLY A 242 -6.49 19.79 -27.57
C GLY A 242 -6.16 19.66 -29.08
N ASP A 243 -5.93 18.45 -29.60
CA ASP A 243 -5.40 18.27 -30.97
C ASP A 243 -6.47 17.92 -32.04
N GLY A 244 -7.73 18.19 -31.78
CA GLY A 244 -8.87 17.76 -32.59
C GLY A 244 -9.66 18.83 -33.38
N ASP A 245 -9.26 20.12 -33.40
CA ASP A 245 -10.07 21.13 -34.14
C ASP A 245 -9.22 22.15 -34.90
N ASP A 246 -8.54 21.69 -35.93
CA ASP A 246 -8.16 22.59 -37.08
C ASP A 246 -8.30 21.84 -38.42
N THR A 247 -9.53 21.63 -38.89
CA THR A 247 -9.77 21.31 -40.29
C THR A 247 -10.70 22.34 -40.92
N GLY A 248 -10.05 23.35 -41.54
CA GLY A 248 -10.48 23.72 -42.88
C GLY A 248 -11.70 24.59 -43.03
N ARG A 249 -11.54 25.87 -42.88
CA ARG A 249 -12.36 26.81 -43.64
C ARG A 249 -11.50 27.61 -44.58
N THR A 250 -11.42 27.19 -45.80
CA THR A 250 -10.88 28.02 -46.91
C THR A 250 -12.04 28.40 -47.87
N PRO A 251 -12.11 29.63 -48.36
CA PRO A 251 -13.22 30.23 -49.10
C PRO A 251 -13.43 29.67 -50.47
#